data_598d72019fb8d73dd9ba50baab128b19
#
_entry.id   598d72019fb8d73dd9ba50baab128b19
#
_cell.length_a   1.000
_cell.length_b   1.000
_cell.length_c   1.000
_cell.angle_alpha   90.00
_cell.angle_beta   90.00
_cell.angle_gamma   90.00
#
_symmetry.space_group_name_H-M   'P 1'
#
loop_
_entity.id
_entity.type
_entity.pdbx_description
1 polymer ?
#
loop_
_entity_poly.entity_id
_entity_poly.type
_entity_poly.pdbx_seq_one_letter_code
_entity_poly.pdbx_strand_id
1 'polypeptide(L)'
;KATEFYRNDKFVYKITRIGNLFRANITAGIKKNRTTRLKGTRNDNGLLYVFIDKKKYLLAKLVYKYFGDREKIIAVGDDGVIIYRDGNKINLRIENLDYISRSEFNKTRDINKKIKHNRKSNKQNN
;
A
#
# COMPACT_ATOMS: atom_id res chain seq x y z
N LYS A 1 1.67 9.48 14.27
CA LYS A 1 2.22 10.69 13.66
C LYS A 1 2.35 10.56 12.16
N ALA A 2 2.08 11.63 11.45
CA ALA A 2 2.11 11.62 9.99
C ALA A 2 3.45 12.07 9.45
N THR A 3 3.90 11.42 8.39
CA THR A 3 5.15 11.76 7.70
C THR A 3 4.82 12.35 6.34
N GLU A 4 5.43 13.47 6.03
CA GLU A 4 5.27 14.09 4.72
C GLU A 4 5.96 13.22 3.66
N PHE A 5 5.26 12.91 2.58
CA PHE A 5 5.83 12.15 1.47
C PHE A 5 5.76 12.87 0.12
N TYR A 6 4.94 13.91 0.03
CA TYR A 6 4.80 14.67 -1.21
C TYR A 6 4.31 16.07 -0.91
N ARG A 7 4.73 17.00 -1.72
CA ARG A 7 4.35 18.41 -1.60
C ARG A 7 4.32 19.05 -2.99
N ASN A 8 3.30 19.86 -3.22
CA ASN A 8 3.25 20.71 -4.42
C ASN A 8 2.97 22.15 -4.00
N ASP A 9 2.62 23.00 -4.96
CA ASP A 9 2.39 24.42 -4.69
C ASP A 9 1.21 24.70 -3.78
N LYS A 10 0.28 23.77 -3.69
CA LYS A 10 -0.99 23.96 -2.98
C LYS A 10 -1.10 23.14 -1.72
N PHE A 11 -0.50 21.96 -1.69
CA PHE A 11 -0.75 20.98 -0.64
C PHE A 11 0.50 20.28 -0.17
N VAL A 12 0.45 19.86 1.09
CA VAL A 12 1.39 18.89 1.66
C VAL A 12 0.61 17.61 1.92
N TYR A 13 1.18 16.48 1.53
CA TYR A 13 0.56 15.16 1.72
C TYR A 13 1.35 14.37 2.74
N LYS A 14 0.65 13.81 3.72
CA LYS A 14 1.28 13.06 4.82
C LYS A 14 0.61 11.70 4.98
N ILE A 15 1.39 10.71 5.40
CA ILE A 15 0.89 9.36 5.64
C ILE A 15 1.26 8.91 7.05
N THR A 16 0.39 8.13 7.68
CA THR A 16 0.64 7.57 9.00
C THR A 16 0.98 6.09 8.91
N ARG A 17 1.54 5.55 9.96
CA ARG A 17 1.91 4.13 10.03
C ARG A 17 0.71 3.18 10.06
N ILE A 18 -0.49 3.71 10.22
CA ILE A 18 -1.72 2.91 10.15
C ILE A 18 -2.47 3.11 8.83
N GLY A 19 -1.85 3.83 7.90
CA GLY A 19 -2.41 4.00 6.56
C GLY A 19 -3.34 5.18 6.37
N ASN A 20 -3.39 6.10 7.30
CA ASN A 20 -4.20 7.32 7.13
C ASN A 20 -3.45 8.34 6.28
N LEU A 21 -4.10 8.85 5.26
CA LEU A 21 -3.54 9.83 4.35
C LEU A 21 -4.19 11.19 4.57
N PHE A 22 -3.37 12.22 4.71
CA PHE A 22 -3.83 13.58 4.96
C PHE A 22 -3.28 14.55 3.93
N ARG A 23 -4.09 15.54 3.60
CA ARG A 23 -3.69 16.65 2.73
C ARG A 23 -3.94 17.96 3.48
N ALA A 24 -2.92 18.78 3.59
CA ALA A 24 -3.02 20.08 4.23
C ALA A 24 -2.74 21.19 3.23
N ASN A 25 -3.49 22.28 3.31
CA ASN A 25 -3.28 23.47 2.49
C ASN A 25 -2.03 24.21 2.93
N ILE A 26 -1.22 24.66 1.98
CA ILE A 26 -0.04 25.48 2.26
C ILE A 26 -0.08 26.82 1.54
N THR A 27 -1.19 27.14 0.90
CA THR A 27 -1.30 28.39 0.13
C THR A 27 -1.24 29.59 1.07
N ALA A 28 -0.34 30.52 0.78
CA ALA A 28 -0.18 31.74 1.57
C ALA A 28 -1.46 32.57 1.55
N GLY A 29 -1.80 33.18 2.68
CA GLY A 29 -2.99 34.01 2.79
C GLY A 29 -4.26 33.30 3.15
N ILE A 30 -4.27 31.99 3.14
CA ILE A 30 -5.41 31.23 3.61
C ILE A 30 -5.34 31.13 5.13
N LYS A 31 -6.28 31.76 5.77
CA LYS A 31 -6.31 31.82 7.23
C LYS A 31 -6.60 30.47 7.88
N LYS A 32 -7.24 29.58 7.15
CA LYS A 32 -7.58 28.27 7.68
C LYS A 32 -6.71 27.20 7.06
N ASN A 33 -5.77 26.69 7.82
CA ASN A 33 -5.01 25.50 7.43
C ASN A 33 -5.91 24.30 7.59
N ARG A 34 -6.55 23.92 6.51
CA ARG A 34 -7.39 22.74 6.53
C ARG A 34 -6.59 21.51 6.26
N THR A 35 -6.69 20.54 7.16
CA THR A 35 -6.18 19.21 6.93
C THR A 35 -7.36 18.32 6.60
N THR A 36 -7.31 17.70 5.44
CA THR A 36 -8.37 16.80 4.97
C THR A 36 -7.84 15.39 4.94
N ARG A 37 -8.59 14.46 5.50
CA ARG A 37 -8.27 13.04 5.37
C ARG A 37 -8.73 12.56 4.00
N LEU A 38 -7.81 11.99 3.24
CA LEU A 38 -8.12 11.44 1.92
C LEU A 38 -8.38 9.95 2.07
N LYS A 39 -9.51 9.52 1.55
CA LYS A 39 -9.83 8.11 1.48
C LYS A 39 -9.33 7.56 0.16
N GLY A 40 -8.65 6.45 0.20
CA GLY A 40 -8.20 5.80 -1.02
C GLY A 40 -9.37 5.23 -1.81
N THR A 41 -9.11 4.96 -3.07
CA THR A 41 -10.06 4.27 -3.94
C THR A 41 -9.64 2.81 -4.01
N ARG A 42 -10.60 1.92 -3.95
CA ARG A 42 -10.34 0.48 -4.05
C ARG A 42 -10.39 0.07 -5.51
N ASN A 43 -9.36 -0.65 -5.97
CA ASN A 43 -9.37 -1.18 -7.33
C ASN A 43 -10.05 -2.56 -7.38
N ASP A 44 -10.07 -3.19 -8.55
CA ASP A 44 -10.71 -4.50 -8.77
C ASP A 44 -10.10 -5.62 -7.93
N ASN A 45 -8.84 -5.46 -7.55
CA ASN A 45 -8.13 -6.43 -6.70
C ASN A 45 -8.31 -6.15 -5.21
N GLY A 46 -9.06 -5.12 -4.85
CA GLY A 46 -9.29 -4.73 -3.47
C GLY A 46 -8.20 -3.88 -2.85
N LEU A 47 -7.24 -3.43 -3.64
CA LEU A 47 -6.13 -2.60 -3.16
C LEU A 47 -6.54 -1.12 -3.11
N LEU A 48 -6.12 -0.44 -2.06
CA LEU A 48 -6.38 0.99 -1.91
C LEU A 48 -5.28 1.82 -2.56
N TYR A 49 -5.67 2.79 -3.37
CA TYR A 49 -4.74 3.70 -4.02
C TYR A 49 -5.29 5.11 -4.08
N VAL A 50 -4.43 6.08 -4.34
CA VAL A 50 -4.82 7.48 -4.57
C VAL A 50 -4.07 8.02 -5.78
N PHE A 51 -4.67 9.01 -6.42
CA PHE A 51 -3.99 9.79 -7.47
C PHE A 51 -3.62 11.15 -6.89
N ILE A 52 -2.35 11.51 -7.04
CA ILE A 52 -1.84 12.82 -6.63
C ILE A 52 -1.03 13.35 -7.80
N ASP A 53 -1.42 14.50 -8.32
CA ASP A 53 -0.77 15.13 -9.47
C ASP A 53 -0.56 14.14 -10.61
N LYS A 54 -1.65 13.45 -10.97
CA LYS A 54 -1.70 12.49 -12.08
C LYS A 54 -0.88 11.22 -11.87
N LYS A 55 -0.32 11.03 -10.69
CA LYS A 55 0.44 9.83 -10.37
C LYS A 55 -0.33 8.95 -9.39
N LYS A 56 -0.35 7.66 -9.65
CA LYS A 56 -1.03 6.69 -8.81
C LYS A 56 -0.10 6.20 -7.70
N TYR A 57 -0.60 6.26 -6.46
CA TYR A 57 0.13 5.76 -5.30
C TYR A 57 -0.65 4.66 -4.62
N LEU A 58 -0.03 3.52 -4.42
CA LEU A 58 -0.61 2.45 -3.63
C LEU A 58 -0.36 2.77 -2.16
N LEU A 59 -1.43 2.88 -1.37
CA LEU A 59 -1.31 3.31 0.03
C LEU A 59 -0.43 2.39 0.86
N ALA A 60 -0.56 1.07 0.68
CA ALA A 60 0.27 0.12 1.40
C ALA A 60 1.76 0.31 1.10
N LYS A 61 2.10 0.60 -0.14
CA LYS A 61 3.50 0.88 -0.51
C LYS A 61 4.01 2.13 0.14
N LEU A 62 3.17 3.17 0.25
CA LEU A 62 3.55 4.40 0.95
C LEU A 62 3.82 4.13 2.42
N VAL A 63 2.95 3.39 3.07
CA VAL A 63 3.14 3.04 4.49
C VAL A 63 4.45 2.28 4.66
N TYR A 64 4.69 1.27 3.84
CA TYR A 64 5.89 0.46 3.97
C TYR A 64 7.15 1.27 3.68
N LYS A 65 7.11 2.13 2.68
CA LYS A 65 8.25 2.97 2.30
C LYS A 65 8.73 3.87 3.44
N TYR A 66 7.79 4.40 4.23
CA TYR A 66 8.12 5.37 5.27
C TYR A 66 8.19 4.77 6.68
N PHE A 67 7.57 3.63 6.91
CA PHE A 67 7.50 3.03 8.24
C PHE A 67 7.97 1.57 8.30
N GLY A 68 8.27 0.96 7.15
CA GLY A 68 8.67 -0.43 7.09
C GLY A 68 10.16 -0.66 7.30
N ASP A 69 10.59 -1.89 7.05
CA ASP A 69 11.98 -2.30 7.20
C ASP A 69 12.82 -1.73 6.05
N ARG A 70 13.68 -0.80 6.36
CA ARG A 70 14.52 -0.13 5.36
C ARG A 70 15.45 -1.10 4.64
N GLU A 71 15.99 -2.08 5.34
CA GLU A 71 16.86 -3.09 4.73
C GLU A 71 16.12 -3.90 3.67
N LYS A 72 14.89 -4.28 3.95
CA LYS A 72 14.04 -4.96 2.97
C LYS A 72 13.73 -4.09 1.77
N ILE A 73 13.44 -2.83 2.00
CA ILE A 73 13.15 -1.87 0.93
C ILE A 73 14.35 -1.77 -0.01
N ILE A 74 15.55 -1.67 0.52
CA ILE A 74 16.78 -1.57 -0.24
C ILE A 74 17.05 -2.88 -1.00
N ALA A 75 16.93 -4.00 -0.32
CA ALA A 75 17.24 -5.32 -0.90
C ALA A 75 16.25 -5.70 -2.01
N VAL A 76 14.98 -5.39 -1.83
CA VAL A 76 13.93 -5.75 -2.80
C VAL A 76 13.88 -4.76 -3.97
N GLY A 77 14.09 -3.49 -3.68
CA GLY A 77 14.03 -2.43 -4.70
C GLY A 77 12.60 -1.96 -4.94
N ASP A 78 12.41 -1.20 -6.01
CA ASP A 78 11.13 -0.53 -6.29
C ASP A 78 10.03 -1.46 -6.81
N ASP A 79 10.39 -2.61 -7.34
CA ASP A 79 9.45 -3.56 -7.96
C ASP A 79 8.87 -4.57 -6.99
N GLY A 80 9.07 -4.35 -5.70
CA GLY A 80 8.56 -5.27 -4.70
C GLY A 80 7.05 -5.31 -4.61
N VAL A 81 6.54 -6.32 -3.96
CA VAL A 81 5.11 -6.54 -3.75
C VAL A 81 4.81 -6.48 -2.26
N ILE A 82 3.73 -5.79 -1.92
CA ILE A 82 3.25 -5.73 -0.53
C ILE A 82 2.45 -6.99 -0.21
N ILE A 83 2.79 -7.60 0.93
CA ILE A 83 2.04 -8.73 1.48
C ILE A 83 1.23 -8.23 2.67
N TYR A 84 -0.01 -8.63 2.74
CA TYR A 84 -0.92 -8.31 3.85
C TYR A 84 -1.00 -9.54 4.74
N ARG A 85 -0.38 -9.48 5.91
CA ARG A 85 -0.19 -10.66 6.77
C ARG A 85 -1.50 -11.33 7.17
N ASP A 86 -2.54 -10.54 7.39
CA ASP A 86 -3.88 -11.06 7.72
C ASP A 86 -4.75 -11.32 6.49
N GLY A 87 -4.22 -11.07 5.29
CA GLY A 87 -4.98 -11.20 4.05
C GLY A 87 -5.95 -10.06 3.77
N ASN A 88 -6.07 -9.11 4.67
CA ASN A 88 -7.00 -7.99 4.52
C ASN A 88 -6.30 -6.80 3.84
N LYS A 89 -6.64 -6.56 2.59
CA LYS A 89 -5.99 -5.55 1.74
C LYS A 89 -6.31 -4.11 2.13
N ILE A 90 -7.25 -3.88 3.02
CA ILE A 90 -7.56 -2.56 3.54
C ILE A 90 -6.96 -2.32 4.93
N ASN A 91 -6.33 -3.33 5.53
CA ASN A 91 -5.61 -3.16 6.78
C ASN A 91 -4.18 -2.70 6.47
N LEU A 92 -3.99 -1.38 6.47
CA LEU A 92 -2.74 -0.75 6.06
C LEU A 92 -1.77 -0.48 7.21
N ARG A 93 -2.00 -1.04 8.36
CA ARG A 93 -1.09 -0.90 9.50
C ARG A 93 0.26 -1.50 9.16
N ILE A 94 1.33 -0.80 9.52
CA ILE A 94 2.68 -1.28 9.18
C ILE A 94 2.93 -2.69 9.72
N GLU A 95 2.38 -3.03 10.87
CA GLU A 95 2.53 -4.36 11.47
C GLU A 95 1.92 -5.47 10.62
N ASN A 96 0.96 -5.11 9.77
CA ASN A 96 0.29 -6.05 8.87
C ASN A 96 0.96 -6.19 7.52
N LEU A 97 1.95 -5.36 7.23
CA LEU A 97 2.56 -5.29 5.90
C LEU A 97 3.94 -5.92 5.87
N ASP A 98 4.23 -6.58 4.76
CA ASP A 98 5.56 -7.07 4.46
C ASP A 98 5.87 -6.73 3.01
N TYR A 99 7.14 -6.77 2.65
CA TYR A 99 7.61 -6.36 1.33
C TYR A 99 8.57 -7.41 0.80
N ILE A 100 8.22 -8.03 -0.31
CA ILE A 100 9.03 -9.09 -0.90
C ILE A 100 9.26 -8.80 -2.38
N SER A 101 10.24 -9.45 -2.96
CA SER A 101 10.50 -9.32 -4.39
C SER A 101 9.36 -9.93 -5.19
N ARG A 102 9.18 -9.45 -6.40
CA ARG A 102 8.16 -9.99 -7.30
C ARG A 102 8.42 -11.47 -7.60
N SER A 103 9.68 -11.85 -7.70
CA SER A 103 10.09 -13.25 -7.92
C SER A 103 9.62 -14.14 -6.78
N GLU A 104 9.83 -13.72 -5.53
CA GLU A 104 9.35 -14.45 -4.35
C GLU A 104 7.84 -14.53 -4.31
N PHE A 105 7.18 -13.42 -4.64
CA PHE A 105 5.72 -13.37 -4.69
C PHE A 105 5.16 -14.35 -5.71
N ASN A 106 5.76 -14.42 -6.88
CA ASN A 106 5.34 -15.34 -7.95
C ASN A 106 5.52 -16.81 -7.54
N LYS A 107 6.61 -17.12 -6.86
CA LYS A 107 6.82 -18.47 -6.33
C LYS A 107 5.72 -18.85 -5.36
N THR A 108 5.37 -17.95 -4.46
CA THR A 108 4.31 -18.19 -3.48
C THR A 108 2.95 -18.40 -4.17
N ARG A 109 2.67 -17.59 -5.17
CA ARG A 109 1.45 -17.73 -5.97
C ARG A 109 1.37 -19.09 -6.67
N ASP A 110 2.47 -19.51 -7.26
CA ASP A 110 2.52 -20.80 -7.97
C ASP A 110 2.28 -21.98 -7.03
N ILE A 111 2.86 -21.94 -5.86
CA ILE A 111 2.64 -22.97 -4.84
C ILE A 111 1.16 -23.00 -4.43
N ASN A 112 0.59 -21.85 -4.14
CA ASN A 112 -0.83 -21.75 -3.75
C ASN A 112 -1.75 -22.21 -4.87
N LYS A 113 -1.41 -21.86 -6.10
CA LYS A 113 -2.17 -22.27 -7.27
C LYS A 113 -2.15 -23.79 -7.44
N LYS A 114 -1.01 -24.42 -7.26
CA LYS A 114 -0.88 -25.88 -7.32
C LYS A 114 -1.73 -26.57 -6.26
N ILE A 115 -1.70 -26.07 -5.06
CA ILE A 115 -2.51 -26.61 -3.96
C ILE A 115 -4.00 -26.51 -4.29
N LYS A 116 -4.45 -25.37 -4.77
CA LYS A 116 -5.83 -25.18 -5.18
C LYS A 116 -6.23 -26.11 -6.32
N HIS A 117 -5.35 -26.30 -7.27
CA HIS A 117 -5.60 -27.19 -8.41
C HIS A 117 -5.79 -28.63 -7.93
N ASN A 118 -4.94 -29.10 -7.04
CA ASN A 118 -5.04 -30.42 -6.46
C ASN A 118 -6.36 -30.61 -5.73
N ARG A 119 -6.80 -29.62 -4.98
CA ARG A 119 -8.12 -29.68 -4.31
C ARG A 119 -9.27 -29.82 -5.30
N LYS A 120 -9.20 -29.09 -6.38
CA LYS A 120 -10.22 -29.16 -7.43
C LYS A 120 -10.27 -30.55 -8.05
N SER A 121 -9.10 -31.10 -8.33
CA SER A 121 -9.02 -32.45 -8.83
C SER A 121 -9.71 -33.44 -7.90
N ASN A 122 -9.43 -33.33 -6.63
CA ASN A 122 -10.05 -34.22 -5.62
C ASN A 122 -11.56 -34.05 -5.59
N LYS A 123 -12.05 -32.83 -5.70
CA LYS A 123 -13.49 -32.56 -5.75
C LYS A 123 -14.13 -33.12 -6.99
N GLN A 124 -13.45 -33.04 -8.11
CA GLN A 124 -13.98 -33.58 -9.37
C GLN A 124 -14.06 -35.10 -9.40
N ASN A 125 -13.18 -35.72 -8.67
CA ASN A 125 -13.17 -37.19 -8.57
C ASN A 125 -14.29 -37.73 -7.68
N ASN A 126 -14.92 -36.87 -6.96
CA ASN A 126 -16.07 -37.21 -6.16
C ASN A 126 -17.37 -37.04 -6.97
#